data_ef72be30d0977fd6dd18d53626d82dbe
#
_entry.id   ef72be30d0977fd6dd18d53626d82dbe
#
_cell.length_a   1.000
_cell.length_b   1.000
_cell.length_c   1.000
_cell.angle_alpha   90.00
_cell.angle_beta   90.00
_cell.angle_gamma   90.00
#
_symmetry.space_group_name_H-M   'P 1'
#
loop_
_entity.id
_entity.type
_entity.pdbx_description
1 polymer ?
#
loop_
_entity_poly.entity_id
_entity_poly.type
_entity_poly.pdbx_seq_one_letter_code
_entity_poly.pdbx_strand_id
1 'polypeptide(L)'
;MVTRMATKVSLEGKRVVLVPYMAEHVPKYHQWMQDSALLEATGSEPLSLEQEYEMQLSWTQDPNKRTFIVLDKDFVKGDLAHVEAMTGDVNIYMNDVDDPKVAEVEIMIAEPRSRGKGLGKESVLIMMAYGVKNLEIHKFTAKIGESNTASLSLFRKLGFEESSYSGIFKEVTLEFTVTNLRREELLKLLDEVITHTHSSNNPSDSLLSGEATA
;
A
#
# COMPACT_ATOMS: atom_id res chain seq x y z
N MET A 1 12.43 -15.92 21.99
CA MET A 1 11.48 -14.91 21.50
C MET A 1 11.11 -15.32 20.08
N VAL A 2 9.95 -15.96 19.88
CA VAL A 2 9.55 -16.48 18.57
C VAL A 2 9.08 -15.28 17.75
N THR A 3 9.88 -14.87 16.78
CA THR A 3 9.48 -13.85 15.80
C THR A 3 8.27 -14.41 15.03
N ARG A 4 7.10 -13.92 15.36
CA ARG A 4 5.86 -14.27 14.65
C ARG A 4 6.00 -13.72 13.22
N MET A 5 6.35 -14.59 12.27
CA MET A 5 6.35 -14.22 10.86
C MET A 5 4.99 -13.61 10.52
N ALA A 6 5.00 -12.36 10.05
CA ALA A 6 3.79 -11.69 9.64
C ALA A 6 3.21 -12.48 8.46
N THR A 7 2.02 -13.05 8.64
CA THR A 7 1.31 -13.74 7.56
C THR A 7 1.10 -12.73 6.43
N LYS A 8 1.70 -13.01 5.26
CA LYS A 8 1.51 -12.18 4.08
C LYS A 8 0.09 -12.40 3.58
N VAL A 9 -0.67 -11.33 3.49
CA VAL A 9 -2.04 -11.35 2.98
C VAL A 9 -2.15 -10.55 1.70
N SER A 10 -2.99 -10.99 0.76
CA SER A 10 -3.45 -10.17 -0.36
C SER A 10 -4.93 -9.87 -0.16
N LEU A 11 -5.36 -8.69 -0.61
CA LEU A 11 -6.72 -8.17 -0.46
C LEU A 11 -7.32 -7.94 -1.84
N GLU A 12 -8.30 -8.75 -2.22
CA GLU A 12 -8.93 -8.67 -3.53
C GLU A 12 -10.26 -7.94 -3.44
N GLY A 13 -10.29 -6.74 -4.03
CA GLY A 13 -11.47 -5.91 -4.19
C GLY A 13 -12.20 -6.17 -5.51
N LYS A 14 -13.06 -5.23 -5.90
CA LYS A 14 -13.85 -5.33 -7.15
C LYS A 14 -13.00 -5.09 -8.39
N ARG A 15 -12.08 -4.12 -8.34
CA ARG A 15 -11.24 -3.66 -9.46
C ARG A 15 -9.76 -3.83 -9.23
N VAL A 16 -9.33 -3.94 -7.96
CA VAL A 16 -7.93 -4.03 -7.57
C VAL A 16 -7.65 -5.30 -6.80
N VAL A 17 -6.39 -5.75 -6.86
CA VAL A 17 -5.83 -6.69 -5.89
C VAL A 17 -4.65 -5.99 -5.22
N LEU A 18 -4.65 -5.91 -3.91
CA LEU A 18 -3.53 -5.40 -3.13
C LEU A 18 -2.67 -6.60 -2.70
N VAL A 19 -1.44 -6.66 -3.19
CA VAL A 19 -0.49 -7.74 -2.86
C VAL A 19 0.68 -7.19 -2.07
N PRO A 20 1.30 -7.96 -1.17
CA PRO A 20 2.49 -7.51 -0.43
C PRO A 20 3.59 -7.08 -1.40
N TYR A 21 4.33 -6.00 -1.06
CA TYR A 21 5.47 -5.56 -1.85
C TYR A 21 6.62 -6.58 -1.70
N MET A 22 7.01 -7.23 -2.78
CA MET A 22 8.03 -8.28 -2.83
C MET A 22 9.14 -7.90 -3.80
N ALA A 23 10.29 -8.57 -3.68
CA ALA A 23 11.46 -8.30 -4.51
C ALA A 23 11.19 -8.40 -6.02
N GLU A 24 10.30 -9.27 -6.45
CA GLU A 24 9.91 -9.44 -7.87
C GLU A 24 9.23 -8.21 -8.46
N HIS A 25 8.64 -7.34 -7.61
CA HIS A 25 8.00 -6.10 -8.03
C HIS A 25 8.99 -4.95 -8.26
N VAL A 26 10.19 -5.03 -7.66
CA VAL A 26 11.17 -3.94 -7.65
C VAL A 26 11.59 -3.48 -9.04
N PRO A 27 11.87 -4.35 -10.03
CA PRO A 27 12.26 -3.89 -11.36
C PRO A 27 11.19 -3.01 -12.04
N LYS A 28 9.92 -3.35 -11.86
CA LYS A 28 8.80 -2.55 -12.42
C LYS A 28 8.60 -1.27 -11.63
N TYR A 29 8.70 -1.33 -10.30
CA TYR A 29 8.62 -0.15 -9.43
C TYR A 29 9.74 0.85 -9.77
N HIS A 30 10.97 0.37 -9.94
CA HIS A 30 12.12 1.18 -10.35
C HIS A 30 11.90 1.88 -11.69
N GLN A 31 11.25 1.22 -12.68
CA GLN A 31 10.89 1.87 -13.95
C GLN A 31 9.96 3.07 -13.73
N TRP A 32 8.97 2.97 -12.84
CA TRP A 32 8.09 4.10 -12.51
C TRP A 32 8.85 5.25 -11.85
N MET A 33 9.80 4.93 -10.97
CA MET A 33 10.60 5.92 -10.25
C MET A 33 11.72 6.55 -11.09
N GLN A 34 11.74 6.32 -12.42
CA GLN A 34 12.51 7.10 -13.39
C GLN A 34 11.69 8.26 -13.98
N ASP A 35 10.40 8.33 -13.74
CA ASP A 35 9.52 9.43 -14.19
C ASP A 35 9.59 10.59 -13.20
N SER A 36 10.11 11.75 -13.65
CA SER A 36 10.27 12.95 -12.82
C SER A 36 8.94 13.48 -12.25
N ALA A 37 7.84 13.29 -12.99
CA ALA A 37 6.53 13.72 -12.50
C ALA A 37 6.02 12.83 -11.37
N LEU A 38 6.33 11.52 -11.39
CA LEU A 38 6.03 10.62 -10.28
C LEU A 38 6.92 10.92 -9.07
N LEU A 39 8.22 11.16 -9.27
CA LEU A 39 9.13 11.55 -8.18
C LEU A 39 8.64 12.82 -7.49
N GLU A 40 8.28 13.85 -8.26
CA GLU A 40 7.73 15.09 -7.70
C GLU A 40 6.42 14.85 -6.94
N ALA A 41 5.49 14.08 -7.54
CA ALA A 41 4.17 13.82 -6.95
C ALA A 41 4.23 13.00 -5.66
N THR A 42 5.26 12.17 -5.49
CA THR A 42 5.49 11.32 -4.30
C THR A 42 6.53 11.87 -3.34
N GLY A 43 7.14 13.03 -3.66
CA GLY A 43 8.22 13.61 -2.86
C GLY A 43 9.44 12.71 -2.75
N SER A 44 9.70 11.89 -3.78
CA SER A 44 10.76 10.87 -3.78
C SER A 44 12.00 11.35 -4.54
N GLU A 45 13.16 10.81 -4.16
CA GLU A 45 14.42 10.98 -4.89
C GLU A 45 14.69 9.76 -5.76
N PRO A 46 15.37 9.93 -6.92
CA PRO A 46 15.72 8.81 -7.77
C PRO A 46 16.74 7.90 -7.09
N LEU A 47 16.48 6.60 -7.12
CA LEU A 47 17.34 5.57 -6.55
C LEU A 47 17.93 4.70 -7.66
N SER A 48 19.11 4.08 -7.40
CA SER A 48 19.60 2.98 -8.23
C SER A 48 18.72 1.72 -8.01
N LEU A 49 18.76 0.78 -8.94
CA LEU A 49 18.01 -0.47 -8.78
C LEU A 49 18.41 -1.23 -7.49
N GLU A 50 19.69 -1.21 -7.12
CA GLU A 50 20.17 -1.82 -5.88
C GLU A 50 19.57 -1.14 -4.65
N GLN A 51 19.55 0.20 -4.62
CA GLN A 51 18.93 0.97 -3.54
C GLN A 51 17.40 0.74 -3.46
N GLU A 52 16.73 0.51 -4.60
CA GLU A 52 15.29 0.14 -4.60
C GLU A 52 15.04 -1.23 -3.95
N TYR A 53 15.94 -2.22 -4.15
CA TYR A 53 15.86 -3.50 -3.44
C TYR A 53 16.09 -3.32 -1.94
N GLU A 54 17.07 -2.51 -1.54
CA GLU A 54 17.33 -2.19 -0.12
C GLU A 54 16.12 -1.49 0.51
N MET A 55 15.54 -0.53 -0.18
CA MET A 55 14.34 0.18 0.25
C MET A 55 13.15 -0.79 0.41
N GLN A 56 12.90 -1.65 -0.57
CA GLN A 56 11.84 -2.66 -0.50
C GLN A 56 12.02 -3.57 0.73
N LEU A 57 13.22 -4.04 0.98
CA LEU A 57 13.53 -4.87 2.14
C LEU A 57 13.30 -4.10 3.45
N SER A 58 13.77 -2.86 3.54
CA SER A 58 13.57 -1.97 4.69
C SER A 58 12.07 -1.77 4.97
N TRP A 59 11.27 -1.45 3.95
CA TRP A 59 9.82 -1.25 4.09
C TRP A 59 9.10 -2.52 4.55
N THR A 60 9.54 -3.69 4.10
CA THR A 60 8.97 -4.97 4.51
C THR A 60 9.27 -5.29 5.98
N GLN A 61 10.43 -4.84 6.48
CA GLN A 61 10.87 -5.08 7.85
C GLN A 61 10.38 -4.03 8.86
N ASP A 62 9.93 -2.87 8.37
CA ASP A 62 9.46 -1.79 9.24
C ASP A 62 8.11 -2.18 9.90
N PRO A 63 8.06 -2.29 11.25
CA PRO A 63 6.83 -2.61 11.95
C PRO A 63 5.77 -1.51 11.84
N ASN A 64 6.17 -0.29 11.52
CA ASN A 64 5.29 0.87 11.40
C ASN A 64 4.81 1.14 9.97
N LYS A 65 5.28 0.37 8.99
CA LYS A 65 4.89 0.53 7.59
C LYS A 65 4.13 -0.69 7.07
N ARG A 66 3.11 -0.46 6.26
CA ARG A 66 2.41 -1.49 5.48
C ARG A 66 2.29 -1.00 4.05
N THR A 67 2.96 -1.71 3.15
CA THR A 67 2.98 -1.42 1.72
C THR A 67 2.33 -2.55 0.95
N PHE A 68 1.40 -2.20 0.07
CA PHE A 68 0.84 -3.12 -0.91
C PHE A 68 1.05 -2.57 -2.32
N ILE A 69 1.45 -3.44 -3.23
CA ILE A 69 1.39 -3.17 -4.66
C ILE A 69 -0.07 -3.30 -5.10
N VAL A 70 -0.52 -2.35 -5.91
CA VAL A 70 -1.86 -2.34 -6.49
C VAL A 70 -1.80 -3.00 -7.86
N LEU A 71 -2.59 -4.05 -8.04
CA LEU A 71 -2.82 -4.69 -9.34
C LEU A 71 -4.17 -4.24 -9.90
N ASP A 72 -4.21 -3.89 -11.19
CA ASP A 72 -5.44 -3.64 -11.93
C ASP A 72 -6.02 -4.98 -12.40
N LYS A 73 -7.21 -5.35 -11.90
CA LYS A 73 -7.85 -6.64 -12.22
C LYS A 73 -8.14 -6.84 -13.70
N ASP A 74 -8.28 -5.77 -14.47
CA ASP A 74 -8.46 -5.88 -15.93
C ASP A 74 -7.24 -6.54 -16.62
N PHE A 75 -6.07 -6.52 -15.97
CA PHE A 75 -4.81 -7.07 -16.48
C PHE A 75 -4.31 -8.30 -15.73
N VAL A 76 -4.97 -8.72 -14.64
CA VAL A 76 -4.63 -9.96 -13.92
C VAL A 76 -5.02 -11.16 -14.77
N LYS A 77 -4.04 -11.94 -15.21
CA LYS A 77 -4.23 -13.18 -15.95
C LYS A 77 -3.52 -14.32 -15.23
N GLY A 78 -4.27 -15.23 -14.62
CA GLY A 78 -3.68 -16.34 -13.86
C GLY A 78 -3.36 -15.94 -12.41
N ASP A 79 -2.13 -16.21 -11.96
CA ASP A 79 -1.70 -15.96 -10.58
C ASP A 79 -1.80 -14.48 -10.18
N LEU A 80 -2.21 -14.23 -8.92
CA LEU A 80 -2.41 -12.90 -8.35
C LEU A 80 -1.13 -12.04 -8.28
N ALA A 81 0.04 -12.63 -8.46
CA ALA A 81 1.34 -11.95 -8.40
C ALA A 81 1.85 -11.42 -9.76
N HIS A 82 0.96 -11.13 -10.69
CA HIS A 82 1.36 -10.80 -12.05
C HIS A 82 1.95 -9.39 -12.18
N VAL A 83 3.26 -9.28 -12.41
CA VAL A 83 3.99 -7.99 -12.53
C VAL A 83 3.40 -7.08 -13.62
N GLU A 84 2.85 -7.65 -14.70
CA GLU A 84 2.22 -6.89 -15.78
C GLU A 84 0.91 -6.18 -15.38
N ALA A 85 0.24 -6.68 -14.33
CA ALA A 85 -0.96 -6.07 -13.79
C ALA A 85 -0.66 -4.97 -12.74
N MET A 86 0.61 -4.81 -12.36
CA MET A 86 1.02 -3.75 -11.44
C MET A 86 0.65 -2.38 -11.99
N THR A 87 0.03 -1.56 -11.15
CA THR A 87 -0.41 -0.22 -11.53
C THR A 87 0.00 0.89 -10.59
N GLY A 88 0.44 0.55 -9.38
CA GLY A 88 0.86 1.49 -8.35
C GLY A 88 1.07 0.80 -7.02
N ASP A 89 1.06 1.59 -5.96
CA ASP A 89 1.15 1.13 -4.58
C ASP A 89 0.25 1.93 -3.64
N VAL A 90 -0.07 1.35 -2.49
CA VAL A 90 -0.78 1.99 -1.39
C VAL A 90 -0.08 1.66 -0.08
N ASN A 91 0.11 2.69 0.75
CA ASN A 91 0.85 2.60 2.00
C ASN A 91 0.02 3.07 3.19
N ILE A 92 0.28 2.48 4.35
CA ILE A 92 0.01 3.05 5.66
C ILE A 92 1.33 3.18 6.40
N TYR A 93 1.57 4.35 6.98
CA TYR A 93 2.74 4.63 7.77
C TYR A 93 2.34 5.20 9.14
N MET A 94 2.63 4.45 10.22
CA MET A 94 2.34 4.82 11.61
C MET A 94 3.57 5.50 12.21
N ASN A 95 3.78 6.76 11.86
CA ASN A 95 4.95 7.57 12.24
C ASN A 95 4.66 8.64 13.30
N ASP A 96 3.43 8.70 13.79
CA ASP A 96 3.09 9.62 14.88
C ASP A 96 3.70 9.11 16.19
N VAL A 97 4.50 9.97 16.84
CA VAL A 97 5.24 9.61 18.07
C VAL A 97 4.32 9.63 19.29
N ASP A 98 3.30 10.48 19.26
CA ASP A 98 2.40 10.69 20.40
C ASP A 98 1.21 9.72 20.34
N ASP A 99 0.81 9.29 19.16
CA ASP A 99 -0.32 8.39 18.96
C ASP A 99 -0.05 7.31 17.89
N PRO A 100 0.34 6.10 18.29
CA PRO A 100 0.64 5.00 17.37
C PRO A 100 -0.57 4.45 16.60
N LYS A 101 -1.77 4.98 16.86
CA LYS A 101 -3.01 4.66 16.15
C LYS A 101 -3.43 5.74 15.15
N VAL A 102 -2.57 6.71 14.91
CA VAL A 102 -2.63 7.65 13.77
C VAL A 102 -1.76 7.11 12.65
N ALA A 103 -2.27 7.09 11.43
CA ALA A 103 -1.52 6.61 10.27
C ALA A 103 -1.61 7.57 9.09
N GLU A 104 -0.50 7.81 8.45
CA GLU A 104 -0.44 8.46 7.15
C GLU A 104 -0.76 7.43 6.06
N VAL A 105 -1.67 7.77 5.14
CA VAL A 105 -2.02 6.95 4.00
C VAL A 105 -1.57 7.60 2.71
N GLU A 106 -0.87 6.84 1.88
CA GLU A 106 -0.31 7.27 0.61
C GLU A 106 -0.81 6.36 -0.51
N ILE A 107 -0.98 6.91 -1.69
CA ILE A 107 -1.40 6.21 -2.90
C ILE A 107 -0.70 6.76 -4.14
N MET A 108 -0.14 5.87 -4.95
CA MET A 108 0.35 6.19 -6.28
C MET A 108 -0.31 5.28 -7.30
N ILE A 109 -0.87 5.85 -8.37
CA ILE A 109 -1.24 5.11 -9.59
C ILE A 109 -0.26 5.53 -10.69
N ALA A 110 0.77 4.74 -10.85
CA ALA A 110 1.88 5.00 -11.76
C ALA A 110 1.50 4.79 -13.22
N GLU A 111 0.76 3.71 -13.53
CA GLU A 111 0.40 3.34 -14.90
C GLU A 111 -0.70 4.27 -15.46
N PRO A 112 -0.42 5.04 -16.54
CA PRO A 112 -1.41 5.95 -17.12
C PRO A 112 -2.69 5.25 -17.59
N ARG A 113 -2.57 4.02 -18.12
CA ARG A 113 -3.72 3.22 -18.61
C ARG A 113 -4.72 2.84 -17.51
N SER A 114 -4.30 2.89 -16.24
CA SER A 114 -5.10 2.52 -15.08
C SER A 114 -5.61 3.73 -14.29
N ARG A 115 -5.23 4.96 -14.69
CA ARG A 115 -5.72 6.20 -14.08
C ARG A 115 -7.18 6.48 -14.47
N GLY A 116 -7.90 7.24 -13.64
CA GLY A 116 -9.28 7.64 -13.91
C GLY A 116 -10.34 6.54 -13.79
N LYS A 117 -9.95 5.28 -13.51
CA LYS A 117 -10.86 4.13 -13.37
C LYS A 117 -11.37 3.91 -11.93
N GLY A 118 -10.97 4.74 -10.99
CA GLY A 118 -11.35 4.60 -9.57
C GLY A 118 -10.48 3.63 -8.76
N LEU A 119 -9.37 3.11 -9.33
CA LEU A 119 -8.48 2.16 -8.66
C LEU A 119 -7.86 2.77 -7.40
N GLY A 120 -7.36 4.01 -7.48
CA GLY A 120 -6.79 4.70 -6.31
C GLY A 120 -7.81 4.87 -5.18
N LYS A 121 -9.07 5.20 -5.51
CA LYS A 121 -10.14 5.30 -4.52
C LYS A 121 -10.38 3.98 -3.81
N GLU A 122 -10.50 2.89 -4.56
CA GLU A 122 -10.77 1.57 -4.01
C GLU A 122 -9.59 1.08 -3.16
N SER A 123 -8.35 1.28 -3.64
CA SER A 123 -7.13 0.90 -2.90
C SER A 123 -7.04 1.61 -1.55
N VAL A 124 -7.26 2.92 -1.51
CA VAL A 124 -7.24 3.69 -0.25
C VAL A 124 -8.32 3.20 0.71
N LEU A 125 -9.56 2.98 0.23
CA LEU A 125 -10.64 2.50 1.08
C LEU A 125 -10.36 1.11 1.67
N ILE A 126 -9.84 0.17 0.87
CA ILE A 126 -9.45 -1.18 1.34
C ILE A 126 -8.32 -1.05 2.37
N MET A 127 -7.33 -0.20 2.09
CA MET A 127 -6.19 0.02 2.99
C MET A 127 -6.62 0.65 4.32
N MET A 128 -7.52 1.64 4.29
CA MET A 128 -8.09 2.24 5.51
C MET A 128 -8.89 1.20 6.31
N ALA A 129 -9.73 0.40 5.65
CA ALA A 129 -10.50 -0.66 6.29
C ALA A 129 -9.58 -1.73 6.94
N TYR A 130 -8.51 -2.11 6.25
CA TYR A 130 -7.46 -2.98 6.78
C TYR A 130 -6.80 -2.37 8.02
N GLY A 131 -6.42 -1.10 7.97
CA GLY A 131 -5.83 -0.35 9.09
C GLY A 131 -6.73 -0.30 10.31
N VAL A 132 -8.02 0.00 10.11
CA VAL A 132 -9.02 0.02 11.18
C VAL A 132 -9.21 -1.35 11.82
N LYS A 133 -9.28 -2.44 11.01
CA LYS A 133 -9.53 -3.80 11.51
C LYS A 133 -8.31 -4.41 12.19
N ASN A 134 -7.13 -4.27 11.59
CA ASN A 134 -5.95 -5.05 11.97
C ASN A 134 -4.91 -4.26 12.77
N LEU A 135 -4.94 -2.92 12.66
CA LEU A 135 -3.98 -2.02 13.31
C LEU A 135 -4.67 -1.07 14.30
N GLU A 136 -6.02 -1.13 14.39
CA GLU A 136 -6.85 -0.30 15.27
C GLU A 136 -6.67 1.22 15.03
N ILE A 137 -6.36 1.61 13.79
CA ILE A 137 -6.19 3.02 13.43
C ILE A 137 -7.50 3.77 13.64
N HIS A 138 -7.44 4.90 14.33
CA HIS A 138 -8.60 5.75 14.60
C HIS A 138 -8.55 7.10 13.88
N LYS A 139 -7.40 7.46 13.29
CA LYS A 139 -7.26 8.65 12.47
C LYS A 139 -6.28 8.39 11.32
N PHE A 140 -6.66 8.81 10.13
CA PHE A 140 -5.77 8.81 8.96
C PHE A 140 -5.40 10.23 8.60
N THR A 141 -4.15 10.41 8.16
CA THR A 141 -3.65 11.65 7.57
C THR A 141 -3.18 11.39 6.14
N ALA A 142 -3.18 12.42 5.32
CA ALA A 142 -2.58 12.37 3.99
C ALA A 142 -1.89 13.71 3.73
N LYS A 143 -0.61 13.68 3.38
CA LYS A 143 0.18 14.85 3.02
C LYS A 143 0.32 14.91 1.51
N ILE A 144 -0.09 16.01 0.91
CA ILE A 144 -0.26 16.11 -0.54
C ILE A 144 0.26 17.46 -1.01
N GLY A 145 1.18 17.44 -1.98
CA GLY A 145 1.66 18.68 -2.61
C GLY A 145 0.48 19.49 -3.19
N GLU A 146 0.52 20.81 -2.99
CA GLU A 146 -0.58 21.71 -3.41
C GLU A 146 -0.89 21.64 -4.91
N SER A 147 0.11 21.29 -5.73
CA SER A 147 -0.02 21.11 -7.18
C SER A 147 -0.70 19.78 -7.57
N ASN A 148 -0.73 18.78 -6.67
CA ASN A 148 -1.31 17.47 -6.94
C ASN A 148 -2.84 17.48 -6.75
N THR A 149 -3.52 18.21 -7.64
CA THR A 149 -4.98 18.40 -7.59
C THR A 149 -5.77 17.11 -7.70
N ALA A 150 -5.21 16.09 -8.37
CA ALA A 150 -5.85 14.78 -8.52
C ALA A 150 -5.93 14.06 -7.16
N SER A 151 -4.84 14.00 -6.41
CA SER A 151 -4.82 13.40 -5.06
C SER A 151 -5.66 14.22 -4.08
N LEU A 152 -5.53 15.56 -4.08
CA LEU A 152 -6.37 16.42 -3.23
C LEU A 152 -7.87 16.18 -3.48
N SER A 153 -8.28 16.08 -4.76
CA SER A 153 -9.67 15.77 -5.11
C SER A 153 -10.10 14.37 -4.65
N LEU A 154 -9.22 13.37 -4.79
CA LEU A 154 -9.47 12.02 -4.35
C LEU A 154 -9.74 11.96 -2.85
N PHE A 155 -8.81 12.48 -2.04
CA PHE A 155 -8.90 12.40 -0.59
C PHE A 155 -10.07 13.22 -0.04
N ARG A 156 -10.36 14.41 -0.59
CA ARG A 156 -11.56 15.18 -0.22
C ARG A 156 -12.86 14.42 -0.53
N LYS A 157 -12.95 13.72 -1.66
CA LYS A 157 -14.10 12.86 -2.00
C LYS A 157 -14.22 11.63 -1.10
N LEU A 158 -13.15 11.20 -0.46
CA LEU A 158 -13.14 10.14 0.55
C LEU A 158 -13.57 10.65 1.93
N GLY A 159 -13.77 11.96 2.10
CA GLY A 159 -14.20 12.58 3.35
C GLY A 159 -13.06 13.03 4.26
N PHE A 160 -11.84 13.16 3.71
CA PHE A 160 -10.75 13.84 4.41
C PHE A 160 -10.99 15.35 4.39
N GLU A 161 -10.66 16.00 5.50
CA GLU A 161 -10.79 17.44 5.72
C GLU A 161 -9.40 18.08 5.89
N GLU A 162 -9.22 19.30 5.40
CA GLU A 162 -7.96 20.00 5.52
C GLU A 162 -7.70 20.39 6.97
N SER A 163 -6.53 20.00 7.50
CA SER A 163 -6.13 20.29 8.89
C SER A 163 -5.00 21.30 8.95
N SER A 164 -4.07 21.29 8.00
CA SER A 164 -2.96 22.25 7.95
C SER A 164 -2.38 22.41 6.56
N TYR A 165 -1.60 23.50 6.38
CA TYR A 165 -0.83 23.77 5.18
C TYR A 165 0.60 24.18 5.55
N SER A 166 1.58 23.59 4.89
CA SER A 166 2.98 23.95 5.01
C SER A 166 3.42 24.79 3.81
N GLY A 167 3.62 26.10 4.01
CA GLY A 167 4.12 27.00 2.97
C GLY A 167 5.57 26.71 2.55
N ILE A 168 6.37 26.06 3.42
CA ILE A 168 7.76 25.68 3.13
C ILE A 168 7.79 24.51 2.14
N PHE A 169 6.99 23.48 2.40
CA PHE A 169 6.92 22.29 1.55
C PHE A 169 5.85 22.37 0.47
N LYS A 170 5.03 23.43 0.47
CA LYS A 170 3.85 23.58 -0.40
C LYS A 170 2.94 22.37 -0.34
N GLU A 171 2.63 21.94 0.86
CA GLU A 171 1.95 20.69 1.15
C GLU A 171 0.71 20.95 2.01
N VAL A 172 -0.39 20.33 1.62
CA VAL A 172 -1.65 20.31 2.36
C VAL A 172 -1.73 19.00 3.15
N THR A 173 -1.99 19.09 4.44
CA THR A 173 -2.32 17.93 5.27
C THR A 173 -3.82 17.80 5.37
N LEU A 174 -4.33 16.64 4.99
CA LEU A 174 -5.73 16.26 5.13
C LEU A 174 -5.88 15.20 6.23
N GLU A 175 -6.98 15.23 6.98
CA GLU A 175 -7.26 14.27 8.06
C GLU A 175 -8.63 13.62 7.91
N PHE A 176 -8.71 12.35 8.35
CA PHE A 176 -9.94 11.58 8.41
C PHE A 176 -10.03 10.91 9.78
N THR A 177 -10.94 11.38 10.63
CA THR A 177 -11.22 10.77 11.93
C THR A 177 -12.18 9.60 11.76
N VAL A 178 -11.83 8.44 12.29
CA VAL A 178 -12.64 7.22 12.24
C VAL A 178 -13.69 7.26 13.35
N THR A 179 -14.82 7.89 13.10
CA THR A 179 -15.99 7.83 13.98
C THR A 179 -16.59 6.43 14.01
N ASN A 180 -17.48 6.13 14.96
CA ASN A 180 -18.17 4.82 15.01
C ASN A 180 -18.87 4.49 13.70
N LEU A 181 -19.58 5.46 13.10
CA LEU A 181 -20.27 5.28 11.82
C LEU A 181 -19.27 4.97 10.69
N ARG A 182 -18.21 5.76 10.57
CA ARG A 182 -17.16 5.55 9.55
C ARG A 182 -16.44 4.21 9.73
N ARG A 183 -16.25 3.79 10.99
CA ARG A 183 -15.72 2.47 11.33
C ARG A 183 -16.58 1.34 10.80
N GLU A 184 -17.88 1.42 11.05
CA GLU A 184 -18.85 0.42 10.58
C GLU A 184 -18.86 0.35 9.04
N GLU A 185 -18.86 1.49 8.36
CA GLU A 185 -18.82 1.58 6.89
C GLU A 185 -17.54 0.93 6.32
N LEU A 186 -16.37 1.23 6.91
CA LEU A 186 -15.09 0.64 6.49
C LEU A 186 -15.03 -0.87 6.73
N LEU A 187 -15.51 -1.35 7.88
CA LEU A 187 -15.56 -2.77 8.19
C LEU A 187 -16.50 -3.52 7.26
N LYS A 188 -17.67 -2.96 6.96
CA LYS A 188 -18.62 -3.53 6.00
C LYS A 188 -18.02 -3.62 4.59
N LEU A 189 -17.26 -2.60 4.17
CA LEU A 189 -16.54 -2.66 2.90
C LEU A 189 -15.52 -3.81 2.89
N LEU A 190 -14.82 -4.03 3.99
CA LEU A 190 -13.82 -5.09 4.09
C LEU A 190 -14.44 -6.50 4.07
N ASP A 191 -15.70 -6.65 4.48
CA ASP A 191 -16.43 -7.92 4.38
C ASP A 191 -16.69 -8.32 2.91
N GLU A 192 -16.69 -7.35 1.97
CA GLU A 192 -16.79 -7.59 0.53
C GLU A 192 -15.43 -7.90 -0.13
N VAL A 193 -14.32 -7.77 0.61
CA VAL A 193 -12.95 -8.00 0.13
C VAL A 193 -12.52 -9.42 0.43
N ILE A 194 -12.04 -10.14 -0.60
CA ILE A 194 -11.52 -11.50 -0.43
C ILE A 194 -10.08 -11.41 0.10
N THR A 195 -9.82 -12.08 1.22
CA THR A 195 -8.48 -12.14 1.81
C THR A 195 -7.82 -13.46 1.46
N HIS A 196 -6.66 -13.40 0.78
CA HIS A 196 -5.82 -14.56 0.48
C HIS A 196 -4.63 -14.56 1.44
N THR A 197 -4.41 -15.67 2.12
CA THR A 197 -3.26 -15.86 3.02
C THR A 197 -2.17 -16.64 2.31
N HIS A 198 -0.96 -16.08 2.28
CA HIS A 198 0.21 -16.76 1.71
C HIS A 198 1.02 -17.38 2.84
N SER A 199 1.09 -18.72 2.85
CA SER A 199 2.05 -19.44 3.71
C SER A 199 3.44 -19.23 3.13
N SER A 200 4.39 -18.76 3.93
CA SER A 200 5.80 -18.72 3.54
C SER A 200 6.34 -20.17 3.50
N ASN A 201 6.20 -20.84 2.34
CA ASN A 201 6.99 -22.03 2.10
C ASN A 201 8.44 -21.60 1.92
N ASN A 202 9.27 -21.82 2.92
CA ASN A 202 10.72 -21.72 2.82
C ASN A 202 11.20 -22.82 1.82
N PRO A 203 11.91 -22.49 0.74
CA PRO A 203 12.47 -23.51 -0.18
C PRO A 203 13.58 -24.38 0.44
N SER A 204 13.99 -24.15 1.68
CA SER A 204 15.10 -24.82 2.35
C SER A 204 14.75 -26.15 3.05
N ASP A 205 13.49 -26.53 3.14
CA ASP A 205 13.09 -27.78 3.84
C ASP A 205 12.92 -29.01 2.93
N SER A 206 13.19 -28.90 1.63
CA SER A 206 13.03 -30.03 0.70
C SER A 206 14.32 -30.84 0.44
N LEU A 207 15.42 -30.60 1.16
CA LEU A 207 16.72 -31.27 0.93
C LEU A 207 17.16 -32.27 2.03
N LEU A 208 16.30 -32.62 2.99
CA LEU A 208 16.67 -33.57 4.08
C LEU A 208 15.70 -34.78 4.24
N SER A 209 15.10 -35.27 3.17
CA SER A 209 14.45 -36.59 3.21
C SER A 209 14.89 -37.46 2.04
N GLY A 210 16.18 -37.72 1.95
CA GLY A 210 16.75 -38.82 1.20
C GLY A 210 17.00 -39.97 2.15
N GLU A 211 15.99 -40.79 2.44
CA GLU A 211 16.17 -42.08 3.11
C GLU A 211 16.86 -43.01 2.14
N ALA A 212 18.05 -43.46 2.54
CA ALA A 212 18.73 -44.63 2.01
C ALA A 212 17.96 -45.86 2.42
N THR A 213 17.45 -46.60 1.46
CA THR A 213 17.11 -48.02 1.65
C THR A 213 18.08 -48.89 0.90
N ALA A 214 18.69 -49.80 1.66
CA ALA A 214 19.60 -50.83 1.26
C ALA A 214 19.01 -51.85 0.28
#